data_2f8abcef1df771adffb969404c10776f
#
_entry.id   2f8abcef1df771adffb969404c10776f
#
_cell.length_a   1.000
_cell.length_b   1.000
_cell.length_c   1.000
_cell.angle_alpha   90.00
_cell.angle_beta   90.00
_cell.angle_gamma   90.00
#
_symmetry.space_group_name_H-M   'P 1'
#
loop_
_entity.id
_entity.type
_entity.pdbx_description
1 polymer ?
#
loop_
_entity_poly.entity_id
_entity_poly.type
_entity_poly.pdbx_seq_one_letter_code
_entity_poly.pdbx_strand_id
1 'polypeptide(L)'
;PYRRQRQMCIETGSYWVYFWANENDPLEPVHVHVCQGAPNGNATKIWITRAGGCILCNNNSRIPDRVLRNIMDVIEARSAEVIQKWTSFFGEARFFC
;
A
#
# COMPACT_ATOMS: atom_id res chain seq x y z
N PRO A 1 12.19 -14.95 -16.90
CA PRO A 1 11.67 -13.59 -17.01
C PRO A 1 11.37 -12.98 -15.68
N TYR A 2 11.55 -11.69 -15.62
CA TYR A 2 11.29 -10.95 -14.43
C TYR A 2 9.80 -10.99 -14.09
N ARG A 3 9.51 -11.12 -12.82
CA ARG A 3 8.14 -11.16 -12.35
C ARG A 3 8.00 -10.34 -11.08
N ARG A 4 7.01 -9.45 -11.05
CA ARG A 4 6.70 -8.71 -9.84
C ARG A 4 6.16 -9.66 -8.78
N GLN A 5 6.56 -9.40 -7.55
CA GLN A 5 6.06 -10.15 -6.42
C GLN A 5 5.46 -9.18 -5.42
N ARG A 6 4.28 -9.52 -4.92
CA ARG A 6 3.65 -8.76 -3.86
C ARG A 6 4.37 -9.03 -2.57
N GLN A 7 4.68 -7.94 -1.86
CA GLN A 7 5.19 -8.03 -0.52
C GLN A 7 4.09 -7.59 0.42
N MET A 8 3.94 -8.30 1.54
CA MET A 8 2.98 -7.94 2.55
C MET A 8 1.55 -7.84 2.01
N CYS A 9 0.81 -8.92 2.12
CA CYS A 9 -0.58 -8.96 1.71
C CYS A 9 -1.48 -8.91 2.94
N ILE A 10 -2.32 -7.89 3.01
CA ILE A 10 -3.36 -7.78 4.02
C ILE A 10 -4.67 -7.90 3.31
N GLU A 11 -5.47 -8.86 3.72
CA GLU A 11 -6.80 -9.04 3.16
C GLU A 11 -7.80 -8.31 4.03
N THR A 12 -8.63 -7.47 3.42
CA THR A 12 -9.69 -6.79 4.14
C THR A 12 -10.96 -6.87 3.30
N GLY A 13 -11.88 -7.73 3.70
CA GLY A 13 -13.05 -8.05 2.89
C GLY A 13 -12.61 -8.72 1.61
N SER A 14 -13.01 -8.18 0.47
CA SER A 14 -12.61 -8.69 -0.83
C SER A 14 -11.44 -7.92 -1.44
N TYR A 15 -10.77 -7.09 -0.62
CA TYR A 15 -9.67 -6.24 -1.10
C TYR A 15 -8.35 -6.72 -0.53
N TRP A 16 -7.27 -6.52 -1.32
CA TRP A 16 -5.92 -6.83 -0.92
C TRP A 16 -5.11 -5.55 -0.80
N VAL A 17 -4.33 -5.44 0.27
CA VAL A 17 -3.40 -4.32 0.49
C VAL A 17 -1.99 -4.89 0.40
N TYR A 18 -1.16 -4.29 -0.45
CA TYR A 18 0.17 -4.86 -0.73
C TYR A 18 1.10 -3.78 -1.28
N PHE A 19 2.38 -4.09 -1.37
CA PHE A 19 3.32 -3.31 -2.19
C PHE A 19 4.15 -4.28 -3.02
N TRP A 20 4.76 -3.75 -4.07
CA TRP A 20 5.54 -4.58 -4.98
C TRP A 20 6.99 -4.67 -4.55
N ALA A 21 7.67 -5.77 -4.90
CA ALA A 21 9.07 -5.97 -4.58
C ALA A 21 10.01 -4.99 -5.29
N ASN A 22 9.56 -4.39 -6.38
CA ASN A 22 10.40 -3.50 -7.18
C ASN A 22 10.03 -2.03 -7.04
N GLU A 23 9.58 -1.61 -5.86
CA GLU A 23 9.16 -0.22 -5.62
C GLU A 23 10.35 0.72 -5.39
N ASN A 24 11.57 0.23 -5.52
CA ASN A 24 12.78 0.99 -5.17
C ASN A 24 13.64 1.38 -6.37
N ASP A 25 13.02 1.66 -7.52
CA ASP A 25 13.81 2.04 -8.69
C ASP A 25 13.13 3.20 -9.44
N PRO A 26 13.25 4.44 -8.96
CA PRO A 26 13.83 4.86 -7.68
C PRO A 26 12.92 4.53 -6.50
N LEU A 27 13.48 4.57 -5.30
CA LEU A 27 12.68 4.30 -4.10
C LEU A 27 11.67 5.42 -3.89
N GLU A 28 10.41 5.06 -3.88
CA GLU A 28 9.34 5.99 -3.58
C GLU A 28 9.07 6.05 -2.09
N PRO A 29 8.36 7.08 -1.62
CA PRO A 29 7.90 7.09 -0.23
C PRO A 29 7.03 5.86 0.07
N VAL A 30 6.96 5.48 1.34
CA VAL A 30 6.20 4.30 1.76
C VAL A 30 4.75 4.43 1.28
N HIS A 31 4.28 3.41 0.59
CA HIS A 31 2.92 3.39 0.09
C HIS A 31 2.43 1.96 -0.07
N VAL A 32 1.13 1.81 -0.23
CA VAL A 32 0.53 0.51 -0.52
C VAL A 32 -0.42 0.66 -1.68
N HIS A 33 -0.68 -0.47 -2.33
CA HIS A 33 -1.69 -0.57 -3.38
C HIS A 33 -2.86 -1.37 -2.83
N VAL A 34 -4.06 -1.03 -3.28
CA VAL A 34 -5.27 -1.72 -2.88
C VAL A 34 -6.05 -2.07 -4.13
N CYS A 35 -6.44 -3.33 -4.25
CA CYS A 35 -7.31 -3.74 -5.33
C CYS A 35 -8.16 -4.93 -4.92
N GLN A 36 -9.25 -5.12 -5.65
CA GLN A 36 -10.13 -6.26 -5.45
C GLN A 36 -9.67 -7.37 -6.39
N GLY A 37 -9.53 -8.57 -5.84
CA GLY A 37 -9.08 -9.70 -6.65
C GLY A 37 -7.60 -9.59 -7.00
N ALA A 38 -7.24 -10.03 -8.21
CA ALA A 38 -5.85 -10.07 -8.63
C ALA A 38 -5.30 -8.65 -8.83
N PRO A 39 -4.05 -8.39 -8.42
CA PRO A 39 -3.43 -7.09 -8.63
C PRO A 39 -3.35 -6.74 -10.12
N ASN A 40 -3.54 -5.46 -10.42
CA ASN A 40 -3.48 -4.98 -11.79
C ASN A 40 -2.98 -3.53 -11.80
N GLY A 41 -2.84 -2.96 -12.98
CA GLY A 41 -2.30 -1.62 -13.14
C GLY A 41 -3.22 -0.51 -12.66
N ASN A 42 -4.47 -0.83 -12.33
CA ASN A 42 -5.44 0.17 -11.88
C ASN A 42 -5.64 0.13 -10.37
N ALA A 43 -4.68 -0.40 -9.63
CA ALA A 43 -4.79 -0.47 -8.17
C ALA A 43 -4.82 0.94 -7.58
N THR A 44 -5.59 1.09 -6.52
CA THR A 44 -5.62 2.34 -5.75
C THR A 44 -4.31 2.46 -4.98
N LYS A 45 -3.76 3.68 -4.90
CA LYS A 45 -2.48 3.93 -4.25
C LYS A 45 -2.68 4.84 -3.04
N ILE A 46 -2.11 4.46 -1.91
CA ILE A 46 -2.24 5.18 -0.65
C ILE A 46 -0.86 5.38 -0.04
N TRP A 47 -0.49 6.64 0.26
CA TRP A 47 0.75 6.95 0.95
C TRP A 47 0.60 6.67 2.43
N ILE A 48 1.67 6.14 3.04
CA ILE A 48 1.74 5.98 4.50
C ILE A 48 2.58 7.12 5.04
N THR A 49 2.06 7.87 6.01
CA THR A 49 2.78 9.01 6.56
C THR A 49 3.70 8.59 7.70
N ARG A 50 4.66 9.45 8.00
CA ARG A 50 5.61 9.20 9.09
C ARG A 50 4.90 9.04 10.43
N ALA A 51 3.82 9.74 10.62
CA ALA A 51 3.07 9.68 11.88
C ALA A 51 2.14 8.46 11.97
N GLY A 52 2.10 7.64 10.93
CA GLY A 52 1.29 6.42 10.95
C GLY A 52 -0.10 6.60 10.37
N GLY A 53 -0.38 7.73 9.74
CA GLY A 53 -1.62 7.92 9.01
C GLY A 53 -1.49 7.52 7.57
N CYS A 54 -2.49 7.84 6.76
CA CYS A 54 -2.41 7.57 5.34
C CYS A 54 -3.08 8.69 4.54
N ILE A 55 -2.62 8.85 3.30
CA ILE A 55 -3.11 9.87 2.38
C ILE A 55 -3.39 9.20 1.05
N LEU A 56 -4.60 9.40 0.52
CA LEU A 56 -4.98 8.83 -0.75
C LEU A 56 -4.22 9.51 -1.89
N CYS A 57 -3.46 8.74 -2.65
CA CYS A 57 -2.78 9.25 -3.83
C CYS A 57 -3.74 9.26 -5.02
N ASN A 58 -4.40 8.13 -5.26
CA ASN A 58 -5.40 8.01 -6.31
C ASN A 58 -6.33 6.86 -5.97
N ASN A 59 -7.50 6.84 -6.59
CA ASN A 59 -8.46 5.76 -6.41
C ASN A 59 -8.79 5.18 -7.78
N ASN A 60 -7.77 4.69 -8.48
CA ASN A 60 -7.93 4.19 -9.84
C ASN A 60 -8.79 2.93 -9.90
N SER A 61 -8.85 2.14 -8.83
CA SER A 61 -9.71 0.96 -8.81
C SER A 61 -11.15 1.30 -8.43
N ARG A 62 -11.45 2.59 -8.22
CA ARG A 62 -12.82 3.08 -7.99
C ARG A 62 -13.50 2.42 -6.80
N ILE A 63 -12.78 2.33 -5.70
CA ILE A 63 -13.33 1.78 -4.47
C ILE A 63 -14.37 2.77 -3.94
N PRO A 64 -15.59 2.30 -3.58
CA PRO A 64 -16.60 3.19 -3.01
C PRO A 64 -16.09 3.89 -1.75
N ASP A 65 -16.49 5.14 -1.54
CA ASP A 65 -15.97 5.95 -0.45
C ASP A 65 -16.05 5.29 0.92
N ARG A 66 -17.17 4.67 1.23
CA ARG A 66 -17.34 4.01 2.53
C ARG A 66 -16.34 2.86 2.69
N VAL A 67 -16.19 2.06 1.64
CA VAL A 67 -15.28 0.92 1.67
C VAL A 67 -13.84 1.42 1.76
N LEU A 68 -13.50 2.43 0.96
CA LEU A 68 -12.16 3.00 0.98
C LEU A 68 -11.80 3.55 2.35
N ARG A 69 -12.74 4.23 3.01
CA ARG A 69 -12.51 4.77 4.34
C ARG A 69 -12.22 3.68 5.35
N ASN A 70 -12.98 2.57 5.27
CA ASN A 70 -12.75 1.43 6.14
C ASN A 70 -11.38 0.80 5.89
N ILE A 71 -10.99 0.68 4.62
CA ILE A 71 -9.68 0.13 4.26
C ILE A 71 -8.57 1.03 4.80
N MET A 72 -8.72 2.34 4.66
CA MET A 72 -7.72 3.30 5.17
C MET A 72 -7.61 3.21 6.69
N ASP A 73 -8.72 2.99 7.39
CA ASP A 73 -8.69 2.80 8.84
C ASP A 73 -7.89 1.55 9.21
N VAL A 74 -8.06 0.45 8.47
CA VAL A 74 -7.28 -0.76 8.69
C VAL A 74 -5.80 -0.52 8.44
N ILE A 75 -5.49 0.20 7.37
CA ILE A 75 -4.10 0.52 7.03
C ILE A 75 -3.47 1.36 8.15
N GLU A 76 -4.18 2.36 8.66
CA GLU A 76 -3.67 3.19 9.75
C GLU A 76 -3.43 2.37 11.01
N ALA A 77 -4.35 1.47 11.33
CA ALA A 77 -4.20 0.61 12.50
C ALA A 77 -2.99 -0.29 12.39
N ARG A 78 -2.58 -0.62 11.18
CA ARG A 78 -1.45 -1.53 10.92
C ARG A 78 -0.27 -0.80 10.27
N SER A 79 -0.22 0.51 10.34
CA SER A 79 0.81 1.30 9.67
C SER A 79 2.21 0.97 10.15
N ALA A 80 2.40 0.71 11.44
CA ALA A 80 3.71 0.34 11.97
C ALA A 80 4.20 -0.95 11.32
N GLU A 81 3.30 -1.90 11.12
CA GLU A 81 3.63 -3.18 10.47
C GLU A 81 4.02 -2.95 9.01
N VAL A 82 3.29 -2.07 8.30
CA VAL A 82 3.60 -1.74 6.91
C VAL A 82 4.99 -1.12 6.82
N ILE A 83 5.27 -0.13 7.67
CA ILE A 83 6.54 0.57 7.66
C ILE A 83 7.67 -0.39 7.99
N GLN A 84 7.47 -1.29 8.94
CA GLN A 84 8.48 -2.27 9.31
C GLN A 84 8.78 -3.22 8.16
N LYS A 85 7.76 -3.73 7.50
CA LYS A 85 7.94 -4.62 6.35
C LYS A 85 8.66 -3.91 5.22
N TRP A 86 8.25 -2.67 4.94
CA TRP A 86 8.86 -1.86 3.90
C TRP A 86 10.35 -1.65 4.17
N THR A 87 10.67 -1.23 5.41
CA THR A 87 12.04 -0.96 5.81
C THR A 87 12.89 -2.23 5.76
N SER A 88 12.33 -3.35 6.22
CA SER A 88 13.03 -4.62 6.18
C SER A 88 13.34 -5.05 4.75
N PHE A 89 12.43 -4.78 3.82
CA PHE A 89 12.60 -5.22 2.45
C PHE A 89 13.53 -4.31 1.65
N PHE A 90 13.38 -2.99 1.81
CA PHE A 90 14.12 -2.02 1.00
C PHE A 90 15.32 -1.40 1.71
N GLY A 91 15.47 -1.63 3.00
CA GLY A 91 16.60 -1.11 3.76
C GLY A 91 16.42 0.31 4.28
N GLU A 92 15.42 1.03 3.81
CA GLU A 92 15.13 2.38 4.27
C GLU A 92 13.67 2.71 3.98
N ALA A 93 13.17 3.75 4.63
CA ALA A 93 11.82 4.22 4.41
C ALA A 93 11.84 5.74 4.27
N ARG A 94 11.19 6.24 3.24
CA ARG A 94 10.97 7.66 3.03
C ARG A 94 9.49 7.90 3.11
N PHE A 95 9.10 9.13 3.47
CA PHE A 95 7.70 9.44 3.66
C PHE A 95 7.31 10.64 2.83
N PHE A 96 6.14 10.55 2.20
CA PHE A 96 5.60 11.63 1.42
C PHE A 96 5.27 12.83 2.32
N CYS A 97 4.83 12.55 3.53
CA CYS A 97 4.43 13.59 4.46
C CYS A 97 4.79 13.26 5.91
#